data_b9236a9cf493919014239afc2faf3500
#
_entry.id   b9236a9cf493919014239afc2faf3500
#
_cell.length_a   1.000
_cell.length_b   1.000
_cell.length_c   1.000
_cell.angle_alpha   90.00
_cell.angle_beta   90.00
_cell.angle_gamma   90.00
#
_symmetry.space_group_name_H-M   'P 1'
#
loop_
_entity.id
_entity.type
_entity.pdbx_description
1 polymer ?
#
loop_
_entity_poly.entity_id
_entity_poly.type
_entity_poly.pdbx_seq_one_letter_code
_entity_poly.pdbx_strand_id
1 'polypeptide(L)'
;CVGMPGQTLEIKDKVIYLDGVANKEPDNVQYSYYVATKRPIGEKLRRELGISKEDLANHNANGTYYYLPLTQKAYETLSKRTDIVEKITPVVEEHGQGLYPVNKYTGWSVDNYGPLWIPKRGETIALTLDNLPFYERPIAVYEGNDLQVRDGKIYINGKESSEYTFTMDYYWMQGDNRHNSL
;
A
#
# COMPACT_ATOMS: atom_id res chain seq x y z
N CYS A 1 3.72 -6.33 -10.06
CA CYS A 1 3.59 -7.28 -8.96
C CYS A 1 4.72 -7.06 -7.99
N VAL A 2 4.41 -7.01 -6.70
CA VAL A 2 5.40 -6.79 -5.64
C VAL A 2 5.65 -8.09 -4.88
N GLY A 3 4.60 -8.77 -4.39
CA GLY A 3 4.72 -10.01 -3.65
C GLY A 3 4.18 -11.21 -4.42
N MET A 4 4.90 -12.34 -4.32
CA MET A 4 4.61 -13.59 -5.03
C MET A 4 3.93 -14.61 -4.10
N PRO A 5 3.23 -15.63 -4.66
CA PRO A 5 2.62 -16.69 -3.87
C PRO A 5 3.63 -17.38 -2.94
N GLY A 6 3.27 -17.56 -1.68
CA GLY A 6 4.10 -18.20 -0.66
C GLY A 6 5.05 -17.25 0.08
N GLN A 7 5.19 -15.99 -0.35
CA GLN A 7 6.01 -15.01 0.33
C GLN A 7 5.23 -14.33 1.47
N THR A 8 5.94 -13.89 2.48
CA THR A 8 5.41 -13.01 3.54
C THR A 8 5.80 -11.57 3.23
N LEU A 9 4.77 -10.72 3.04
CA LEU A 9 4.91 -9.30 2.80
C LEU A 9 4.83 -8.53 4.11
N GLU A 10 5.73 -7.57 4.29
CA GLU A 10 5.68 -6.58 5.36
C GLU A 10 6.15 -5.23 4.83
N ILE A 11 5.51 -4.14 5.24
CA ILE A 11 5.94 -2.78 4.93
C ILE A 11 6.28 -2.10 6.26
N LYS A 12 7.49 -1.57 6.37
CA LYS A 12 7.98 -0.82 7.54
C LYS A 12 8.52 0.51 7.06
N ASP A 13 7.93 1.60 7.53
CA ASP A 13 8.33 2.94 7.15
C ASP A 13 8.49 3.10 5.62
N LYS A 14 7.49 2.62 4.87
CA LYS A 14 7.42 2.61 3.39
C LYS A 14 8.31 1.58 2.69
N VAL A 15 9.27 0.97 3.40
CA VAL A 15 10.13 -0.07 2.83
C VAL A 15 9.41 -1.42 2.81
N ILE A 16 9.34 -2.02 1.64
CA ILE A 16 8.73 -3.34 1.45
C ILE A 16 9.75 -4.42 1.76
N TYR A 17 9.35 -5.36 2.60
CA TYR A 17 10.10 -6.57 2.90
C TYR A 17 9.34 -7.78 2.37
N LEU A 18 10.06 -8.68 1.72
CA LEU A 18 9.56 -10.00 1.28
C LEU A 18 10.40 -11.06 1.96
N ASP A 19 9.74 -11.91 2.75
CA ASP A 19 10.41 -12.93 3.59
C ASP A 19 11.52 -12.33 4.47
N GLY A 20 11.29 -11.12 4.99
CA GLY A 20 12.23 -10.39 5.83
C GLY A 20 13.37 -9.69 5.09
N VAL A 21 13.44 -9.78 3.76
CA VAL A 21 14.46 -9.12 2.94
C VAL A 21 13.87 -7.86 2.29
N ALA A 22 14.55 -6.73 2.44
CA ALA A 22 14.13 -5.48 1.83
C ALA A 22 14.11 -5.59 0.30
N ASN A 23 12.96 -5.26 -0.29
CA ASN A 23 12.78 -5.26 -1.74
C ASN A 23 13.26 -3.94 -2.32
N LYS A 24 14.02 -4.00 -3.42
CA LYS A 24 14.45 -2.79 -4.14
C LYS A 24 13.26 -2.17 -4.84
N GLU A 25 12.96 -0.92 -4.53
CA GLU A 25 11.91 -0.18 -5.22
C GLU A 25 12.33 0.21 -6.64
N PRO A 26 11.37 0.20 -7.59
CA PRO A 26 11.56 0.81 -8.90
C PRO A 26 11.78 2.33 -8.79
N ASP A 27 12.53 2.89 -9.74
CA ASP A 27 12.88 4.33 -9.74
C ASP A 27 11.66 5.27 -9.92
N ASN A 28 10.53 4.74 -10.42
CA ASN A 28 9.29 5.53 -10.66
C ASN A 28 8.37 5.59 -9.45
N VAL A 29 8.68 4.90 -8.37
CA VAL A 29 7.84 4.93 -7.18
C VAL A 29 7.73 6.35 -6.64
N GLN A 30 6.49 6.74 -6.33
CA GLN A 30 6.15 8.07 -5.83
C GLN A 30 5.52 7.99 -4.46
N TYR A 31 5.92 8.90 -3.60
CA TYR A 31 5.27 9.17 -2.32
C TYR A 31 4.73 10.59 -2.31
N SER A 32 3.72 10.83 -1.49
CA SER A 32 3.11 12.15 -1.38
C SER A 32 3.85 13.05 -0.41
N TYR A 33 3.93 14.32 -0.76
CA TYR A 33 4.56 15.37 0.04
C TYR A 33 3.70 16.63 0.05
N TYR A 34 3.71 17.31 1.19
CA TYR A 34 3.30 18.70 1.27
C TYR A 34 4.49 19.60 0.96
N VAL A 35 4.32 20.47 -0.03
CA VAL A 35 5.40 21.35 -0.51
C VAL A 35 4.96 22.81 -0.38
N ALA A 36 5.63 23.57 0.51
CA ALA A 36 5.48 24.99 0.63
C ALA A 36 6.52 25.70 -0.25
N THR A 37 6.07 26.69 -1.04
CA THR A 37 6.92 27.42 -1.99
C THR A 37 6.76 28.92 -1.84
N LYS A 38 7.81 29.67 -2.15
CA LYS A 38 7.86 31.16 -2.15
C LYS A 38 7.04 31.76 -3.30
N ARG A 39 6.82 31.00 -4.35
CA ARG A 39 6.08 31.38 -5.56
C ARG A 39 5.57 30.13 -6.28
N PRO A 40 4.58 30.23 -7.16
CA PRO A 40 4.05 29.10 -7.90
C PRO A 40 5.12 28.33 -8.68
N ILE A 41 4.96 27.01 -8.73
CA ILE A 41 5.79 26.13 -9.56
C ILE A 41 5.44 26.35 -11.03
N GLY A 42 6.41 26.86 -11.80
CA GLY A 42 6.22 27.13 -13.23
C GLY A 42 6.31 25.87 -14.09
N GLU A 43 5.77 25.96 -15.31
CA GLU A 43 5.66 24.84 -16.27
C GLU A 43 7.01 24.17 -16.57
N LYS A 44 8.11 24.93 -16.65
CA LYS A 44 9.46 24.36 -16.86
C LYS A 44 9.86 23.43 -15.73
N LEU A 45 9.72 23.87 -14.48
CA LEU A 45 10.07 23.06 -13.31
C LEU A 45 9.14 21.87 -13.16
N ARG A 46 7.83 22.04 -13.42
CA ARG A 46 6.87 20.94 -13.43
C ARG A 46 7.32 19.80 -14.34
N ARG A 47 7.71 20.12 -15.59
CA ARG A 47 8.19 19.11 -16.56
C ARG A 47 9.49 18.46 -16.13
N GLU A 48 10.41 19.23 -15.57
CA GLU A 48 11.69 18.74 -15.04
C GLU A 48 11.47 17.72 -13.92
N LEU A 49 10.47 17.96 -13.07
CA LEU A 49 10.10 17.07 -11.96
C LEU A 49 9.22 15.88 -12.40
N GLY A 50 8.75 15.85 -13.65
CA GLY A 50 7.83 14.81 -14.13
C GLY A 50 6.43 14.84 -13.50
N ILE A 51 6.03 15.99 -12.90
CA ILE A 51 4.72 16.15 -12.27
C ILE A 51 3.65 16.36 -13.33
N SER A 52 2.49 15.69 -13.23
CA SER A 52 1.36 15.90 -14.13
C SER A 52 0.75 17.30 -13.93
N LYS A 53 -0.08 17.76 -14.87
CA LYS A 53 -0.82 19.02 -14.69
C LYS A 53 -1.89 18.88 -13.62
N GLU A 54 -2.50 17.72 -13.55
CA GLU A 54 -3.53 17.36 -12.59
C GLU A 54 -2.96 17.38 -11.17
N ASP A 55 -1.79 16.75 -10.95
CA ASP A 55 -1.13 16.76 -9.64
C ASP A 55 -0.73 18.18 -9.23
N LEU A 56 -0.16 18.96 -10.18
CA LEU A 56 0.21 20.34 -9.89
C LEU A 56 -1.00 21.23 -9.56
N ALA A 57 -2.19 20.90 -10.05
CA ALA A 57 -3.41 21.63 -9.73
C ALA A 57 -3.89 21.44 -8.28
N ASN A 58 -3.34 20.45 -7.58
CA ASN A 58 -3.65 20.20 -6.17
C ASN A 58 -2.86 21.14 -5.26
N HIS A 59 -3.30 22.38 -5.18
CA HIS A 59 -2.66 23.46 -4.42
C HIS A 59 -3.68 24.40 -3.76
N ASN A 60 -3.19 25.22 -2.80
CA ASN A 60 -3.97 26.30 -2.19
C ASN A 60 -4.30 27.43 -3.21
N ALA A 61 -5.19 28.34 -2.83
CA ALA A 61 -5.64 29.44 -3.69
C ALA A 61 -4.49 30.31 -4.26
N ASN A 62 -3.37 30.42 -3.54
CA ASN A 62 -2.23 31.23 -3.95
C ASN A 62 -1.21 30.47 -4.81
N GLY A 63 -1.38 29.15 -5.00
CA GLY A 63 -0.42 28.32 -5.73
C GLY A 63 0.96 28.25 -5.07
N THR A 64 1.00 28.25 -3.73
CA THR A 64 2.25 28.23 -2.95
C THR A 64 2.31 27.09 -1.92
N TYR A 65 1.26 26.28 -1.85
CA TYR A 65 1.21 25.08 -0.99
C TYR A 65 0.56 23.95 -1.76
N TYR A 66 1.30 22.89 -1.99
CA TYR A 66 0.93 21.79 -2.85
C TYR A 66 0.87 20.46 -2.09
N TYR A 67 0.03 19.55 -2.57
CA TYR A 67 0.09 18.13 -2.28
C TYR A 67 0.57 17.42 -3.54
N LEU A 68 1.81 16.90 -3.55
CA LEU A 68 2.45 16.36 -4.75
C LEU A 68 2.95 14.92 -4.55
N PRO A 69 2.67 14.02 -5.50
CA PRO A 69 3.38 12.76 -5.63
C PRO A 69 4.76 13.02 -6.25
N LEU A 70 5.82 12.64 -5.56
CA LEU A 70 7.19 12.83 -6.03
C LEU A 70 7.94 11.51 -6.06
N THR A 71 8.68 11.25 -7.15
CA THR A 71 9.73 10.25 -7.15
C THR A 71 10.90 10.70 -6.29
N GLN A 72 11.76 9.80 -5.89
CA GLN A 72 12.98 10.15 -5.15
C GLN A 72 13.82 11.20 -5.89
N LYS A 73 13.98 11.06 -7.20
CA LYS A 73 14.69 12.02 -8.05
C LYS A 73 14.03 13.40 -8.07
N ALA A 74 12.70 13.45 -8.17
CA ALA A 74 11.95 14.70 -8.15
C ALA A 74 12.06 15.39 -6.78
N TYR A 75 11.95 14.63 -5.70
CA TYR A 75 12.16 15.11 -4.33
C TYR A 75 13.56 15.73 -4.16
N GLU A 76 14.62 15.03 -4.56
CA GLU A 76 15.99 15.51 -4.47
C GLU A 76 16.25 16.78 -5.32
N THR A 77 15.65 16.82 -6.52
CA THR A 77 15.74 17.98 -7.40
C THR A 77 15.05 19.19 -6.77
N LEU A 78 13.82 18.97 -6.26
CA LEU A 78 13.03 20.05 -5.66
C LEU A 78 13.64 20.55 -4.35
N SER A 79 14.22 19.66 -3.54
CA SER A 79 14.89 20.00 -2.26
C SER A 79 16.09 20.94 -2.43
N LYS A 80 16.74 20.91 -3.60
CA LYS A 80 17.86 21.78 -3.94
C LYS A 80 17.43 23.18 -4.41
N ARG A 81 16.13 23.36 -4.70
CA ARG A 81 15.56 24.60 -5.23
C ARG A 81 15.15 25.56 -4.11
N THR A 82 16.09 25.96 -3.27
CA THR A 82 15.86 26.90 -2.16
C THR A 82 15.44 28.30 -2.60
N ASP A 83 15.60 28.62 -3.89
CA ASP A 83 15.07 29.80 -4.54
C ASP A 83 13.54 29.79 -4.70
N ILE A 84 12.93 28.60 -4.69
CA ILE A 84 11.49 28.39 -4.84
C ILE A 84 10.90 27.72 -3.59
N VAL A 85 11.55 26.70 -3.05
CA VAL A 85 11.03 25.86 -1.97
C VAL A 85 11.32 26.46 -0.62
N GLU A 86 10.31 26.53 0.24
CA GLU A 86 10.44 26.87 1.65
C GLU A 86 10.54 25.59 2.50
N LYS A 87 9.67 24.63 2.25
CA LYS A 87 9.57 23.38 3.03
C LYS A 87 9.00 22.25 2.22
N ILE A 88 9.54 21.04 2.40
CA ILE A 88 8.95 19.79 1.93
C ILE A 88 8.72 18.91 3.15
N THR A 89 7.49 18.43 3.32
CA THR A 89 7.10 17.56 4.44
C THR A 89 6.52 16.28 3.86
N PRO A 90 7.08 15.10 4.16
CA PRO A 90 6.51 13.84 3.72
C PRO A 90 5.11 13.65 4.34
N VAL A 91 4.20 13.12 3.56
CA VAL A 91 2.92 12.63 4.08
C VAL A 91 3.17 11.31 4.79
N VAL A 92 2.61 11.15 5.97
CA VAL A 92 2.62 9.91 6.75
C VAL A 92 1.19 9.42 6.84
N GLU A 93 0.95 8.22 6.32
CA GLU A 93 -0.34 7.56 6.40
C GLU A 93 -0.42 6.71 7.67
N GLU A 94 -0.92 7.30 8.74
CA GLU A 94 -1.04 6.63 10.05
C GLU A 94 -2.23 5.67 10.13
N HIS A 95 -3.26 5.90 9.31
CA HIS A 95 -4.49 5.11 9.33
C HIS A 95 -4.90 4.64 7.94
N GLY A 96 -4.87 3.34 7.74
CA GLY A 96 -5.27 2.71 6.49
C GLY A 96 -6.79 2.58 6.33
N GLN A 97 -7.48 3.65 5.90
CA GLN A 97 -8.87 3.49 5.47
C GLN A 97 -8.92 2.74 4.15
N GLY A 98 -9.70 1.65 4.12
CA GLY A 98 -9.88 0.86 2.90
C GLY A 98 -8.74 -0.12 2.56
N LEU A 99 -7.72 -0.26 3.41
CA LEU A 99 -6.69 -1.29 3.23
C LEU A 99 -7.25 -2.69 3.45
N TYR A 100 -6.71 -3.64 2.70
CA TYR A 100 -6.97 -5.05 2.92
C TYR A 100 -6.10 -5.60 4.09
N PRO A 101 -6.66 -6.42 4.97
CA PRO A 101 -8.08 -6.69 5.13
C PRO A 101 -8.82 -5.48 5.68
N VAL A 102 -10.04 -5.26 5.22
CA VAL A 102 -10.88 -4.15 5.71
C VAL A 102 -11.37 -4.48 7.12
N ASN A 103 -10.49 -4.41 8.09
CA ASN A 103 -10.86 -4.56 9.48
C ASN A 103 -10.19 -3.49 10.34
N LYS A 104 -10.81 -3.20 11.48
CA LYS A 104 -10.37 -2.15 12.42
C LYS A 104 -9.26 -2.61 13.39
N TYR A 105 -8.81 -3.86 13.30
CA TYR A 105 -8.01 -4.49 14.36
C TYR A 105 -6.52 -4.57 14.07
N THR A 106 -6.11 -4.46 12.80
CA THR A 106 -4.70 -4.61 12.43
C THR A 106 -3.84 -3.42 12.83
N GLY A 107 -4.42 -2.22 12.87
CA GLY A 107 -3.64 -0.99 13.03
C GLY A 107 -2.71 -0.69 11.85
N TRP A 108 -2.85 -1.42 10.74
CA TRP A 108 -2.00 -1.25 9.56
C TRP A 108 -2.33 0.03 8.79
N SER A 109 -1.29 0.58 8.18
CA SER A 109 -1.39 1.74 7.29
C SER A 109 -0.70 1.44 5.95
N VAL A 110 -0.76 2.36 5.01
CA VAL A 110 -0.03 2.23 3.73
C VAL A 110 1.47 2.17 3.96
N ASP A 111 1.96 2.92 4.94
CA ASP A 111 3.38 3.05 5.26
C ASP A 111 3.90 1.94 6.20
N ASN A 112 2.99 1.30 6.97
CA ASN A 112 3.31 0.23 7.91
C ASN A 112 2.25 -0.87 7.84
N TYR A 113 2.56 -1.98 7.19
CA TYR A 113 1.61 -3.02 6.82
C TYR A 113 2.18 -4.41 7.08
N GLY A 114 1.34 -5.33 7.48
CA GLY A 114 1.71 -6.73 7.64
C GLY A 114 2.24 -7.08 9.05
N PRO A 115 2.86 -8.27 9.19
CA PRO A 115 3.15 -9.24 8.13
C PRO A 115 1.90 -9.93 7.56
N LEU A 116 1.88 -10.15 6.24
CA LEU A 116 0.84 -10.89 5.54
C LEU A 116 1.47 -11.97 4.67
N TRP A 117 1.16 -13.24 4.93
CA TRP A 117 1.53 -14.33 4.03
C TRP A 117 0.62 -14.35 2.80
N ILE A 118 1.20 -14.40 1.62
CA ILE A 118 0.48 -14.41 0.34
C ILE A 118 0.14 -15.84 -0.03
N PRO A 119 -1.15 -16.21 -0.16
CA PRO A 119 -1.53 -17.59 -0.40
C PRO A 119 -0.94 -18.16 -1.69
N LYS A 120 -0.59 -19.45 -1.63
CA LYS A 120 -0.02 -20.22 -2.74
C LYS A 120 -0.80 -21.50 -2.93
N ARG A 121 -1.05 -21.84 -4.18
CA ARG A 121 -1.73 -23.08 -4.55
C ARG A 121 -1.06 -24.29 -3.95
N GLY A 122 -1.87 -25.17 -3.34
CA GLY A 122 -1.43 -26.42 -2.73
C GLY A 122 -0.86 -26.27 -1.32
N GLU A 123 -0.64 -25.03 -0.84
CA GLU A 123 -0.18 -24.78 0.51
C GLU A 123 -1.38 -24.73 1.49
N THR A 124 -1.15 -25.31 2.67
CA THR A 124 -2.15 -25.38 3.73
C THR A 124 -1.76 -24.45 4.87
N ILE A 125 -2.70 -23.68 5.36
CA ILE A 125 -2.53 -22.86 6.56
C ILE A 125 -3.45 -23.30 7.67
N ALA A 126 -3.01 -23.15 8.92
CA ALA A 126 -3.92 -23.19 10.05
C ALA A 126 -4.84 -21.98 10.02
N LEU A 127 -6.15 -22.21 10.18
CA LEU A 127 -7.15 -21.14 10.30
C LEU A 127 -7.55 -20.93 11.74
N THR A 128 -7.48 -19.68 12.17
CA THR A 128 -7.94 -19.21 13.47
C THR A 128 -8.86 -17.99 13.27
N LEU A 129 -9.61 -17.62 14.29
CA LEU A 129 -10.41 -16.39 14.23
C LEU A 129 -9.54 -15.13 14.08
N ASP A 130 -8.29 -15.17 14.55
CA ASP A 130 -7.37 -14.05 14.46
C ASP A 130 -6.83 -13.85 13.05
N ASN A 131 -6.55 -14.93 12.30
CA ASN A 131 -6.03 -14.81 10.94
C ASN A 131 -7.11 -14.91 9.85
N LEU A 132 -8.33 -15.30 10.20
CA LEU A 132 -9.43 -15.42 9.26
C LEU A 132 -9.67 -14.13 8.46
N PRO A 133 -9.64 -12.92 9.03
CA PRO A 133 -9.84 -11.70 8.27
C PRO A 133 -8.88 -11.52 7.09
N PHE A 134 -7.70 -12.11 7.14
CA PHE A 134 -6.70 -12.06 6.07
C PHE A 134 -7.03 -13.01 4.91
N TYR A 135 -7.78 -14.09 5.17
CA TYR A 135 -8.01 -15.17 4.22
C TYR A 135 -9.48 -15.42 3.89
N GLU A 136 -10.40 -14.80 4.62
CA GLU A 136 -11.83 -14.95 4.40
C GLU A 136 -12.22 -14.66 2.95
N ARG A 137 -11.79 -13.53 2.40
CA ARG A 137 -12.12 -13.15 1.03
C ARG A 137 -11.52 -14.09 -0.03
N PRO A 138 -10.23 -14.47 0.04
CA PRO A 138 -9.67 -15.54 -0.80
C PRO A 138 -10.49 -16.84 -0.74
N ILE A 139 -10.77 -17.33 0.46
CA ILE A 139 -11.46 -18.61 0.63
C ILE A 139 -12.91 -18.56 0.15
N ALA A 140 -13.68 -17.58 0.61
CA ALA A 140 -15.10 -17.51 0.34
C ALA A 140 -15.42 -16.96 -1.05
N VAL A 141 -14.79 -15.82 -1.43
CA VAL A 141 -15.19 -15.12 -2.66
C VAL A 141 -14.44 -15.64 -3.88
N TYR A 142 -13.11 -15.76 -3.78
CA TYR A 142 -12.30 -16.11 -4.95
C TYR A 142 -12.29 -17.62 -5.21
N GLU A 143 -12.24 -18.44 -4.16
CA GLU A 143 -12.29 -19.89 -4.28
C GLU A 143 -13.70 -20.48 -4.13
N GLY A 144 -14.72 -19.62 -3.90
CA GLY A 144 -16.13 -19.98 -3.99
C GLY A 144 -16.66 -20.90 -2.87
N ASN A 145 -16.03 -20.87 -1.70
CA ASN A 145 -16.46 -21.70 -0.58
C ASN A 145 -17.54 -21.02 0.27
N ASP A 146 -18.45 -21.78 0.83
CA ASP A 146 -19.35 -21.33 1.90
C ASP A 146 -18.57 -21.30 3.22
N LEU A 147 -18.17 -20.09 3.67
CA LEU A 147 -17.42 -19.89 4.89
C LEU A 147 -18.32 -19.23 5.94
N GLN A 148 -18.41 -19.86 7.10
CA GLN A 148 -19.25 -19.38 8.20
C GLN A 148 -18.48 -19.48 9.52
N VAL A 149 -18.74 -18.52 10.42
CA VAL A 149 -18.28 -18.58 11.80
C VAL A 149 -19.49 -18.76 12.71
N ARG A 150 -19.51 -19.83 13.49
CA ARG A 150 -20.57 -20.14 14.45
C ARG A 150 -19.96 -20.62 15.75
N ASP A 151 -20.42 -20.09 16.86
CA ASP A 151 -19.97 -20.47 18.21
C ASP A 151 -18.43 -20.48 18.39
N GLY A 152 -17.76 -19.47 17.78
CA GLY A 152 -16.30 -19.36 17.83
C GLY A 152 -15.53 -20.37 16.98
N LYS A 153 -16.21 -21.09 16.08
CA LYS A 153 -15.63 -22.10 15.20
C LYS A 153 -15.82 -21.71 13.72
N ILE A 154 -14.86 -22.10 12.89
CA ILE A 154 -14.88 -21.84 11.46
C ILE A 154 -15.44 -23.07 10.74
N TYR A 155 -16.39 -22.85 9.84
CA TYR A 155 -16.98 -23.89 8.98
C TYR A 155 -16.75 -23.53 7.51
N ILE A 156 -16.25 -24.48 6.75
CA ILE A 156 -16.07 -24.37 5.30
C ILE A 156 -16.90 -25.46 4.63
N ASN A 157 -17.83 -25.06 3.76
CA ASN A 157 -18.77 -25.95 3.09
C ASN A 157 -19.54 -26.87 4.08
N GLY A 158 -19.93 -26.30 5.23
CA GLY A 158 -20.67 -26.99 6.28
C GLY A 158 -19.85 -27.87 7.22
N LYS A 159 -18.53 -28.02 7.00
CA LYS A 159 -17.63 -28.83 7.82
C LYS A 159 -16.78 -27.91 8.71
N GLU A 160 -16.68 -28.21 10.03
CA GLU A 160 -15.76 -27.54 10.93
C GLU A 160 -14.32 -27.74 10.42
N SER A 161 -13.57 -26.64 10.29
CA SER A 161 -12.24 -26.63 9.71
C SER A 161 -11.30 -25.74 10.52
N SER A 162 -10.14 -26.28 10.88
CA SER A 162 -9.05 -25.57 11.56
C SER A 162 -7.87 -25.29 10.63
N GLU A 163 -8.01 -25.63 9.35
CA GLU A 163 -7.00 -25.42 8.31
C GLU A 163 -7.66 -25.25 6.96
N TYR A 164 -6.93 -24.66 6.00
CA TYR A 164 -7.37 -24.52 4.64
C TYR A 164 -6.22 -24.69 3.65
N THR A 165 -6.45 -25.47 2.59
CA THR A 165 -5.51 -25.62 1.46
C THR A 165 -5.97 -24.78 0.30
N PHE A 166 -5.16 -23.81 -0.13
CA PHE A 166 -5.49 -22.93 -1.24
C PHE A 166 -5.43 -23.65 -2.59
N THR A 167 -6.40 -23.35 -3.44
CA THR A 167 -6.50 -23.91 -4.80
C THR A 167 -5.97 -22.98 -5.87
N MET A 168 -5.67 -21.71 -5.52
CA MET A 168 -5.18 -20.67 -6.41
C MET A 168 -3.90 -20.04 -5.86
N ASP A 169 -3.12 -19.43 -6.77
CA ASP A 169 -2.01 -18.54 -6.43
C ASP A 169 -2.51 -17.10 -6.29
N TYR A 170 -2.01 -16.39 -5.28
CA TYR A 170 -2.32 -14.99 -5.04
C TYR A 170 -1.07 -14.14 -5.17
N TYR A 171 -1.28 -12.86 -5.45
CA TYR A 171 -0.20 -11.90 -5.70
C TYR A 171 -0.52 -10.59 -5.00
N TRP A 172 0.51 -9.98 -4.42
CA TRP A 172 0.38 -8.62 -3.92
C TRP A 172 0.72 -7.63 -5.01
N MET A 173 -0.25 -6.81 -5.36
CA MET A 173 -0.09 -5.74 -6.35
C MET A 173 -0.05 -4.39 -5.64
N GLN A 174 0.83 -3.51 -6.08
CA GLN A 174 0.93 -2.16 -5.55
C GLN A 174 1.28 -1.21 -6.70
N GLY A 175 0.57 -0.09 -6.78
CA GLY A 175 0.83 0.94 -7.77
C GLY A 175 2.09 1.75 -7.47
N ASP A 176 2.64 2.42 -8.47
CA ASP A 176 3.86 3.23 -8.30
C ASP A 176 3.58 4.50 -7.47
N ASN A 177 2.39 5.07 -7.54
CA ASN A 177 1.95 6.14 -6.64
C ASN A 177 1.43 5.53 -5.33
N ARG A 178 2.30 5.36 -4.35
CA ARG A 178 2.05 4.57 -3.14
C ARG A 178 0.89 5.09 -2.29
N HIS A 179 0.66 6.39 -2.29
CA HIS A 179 -0.39 7.01 -1.48
C HIS A 179 -1.68 7.31 -2.28
N ASN A 180 -1.70 7.07 -3.59
CA ASN A 180 -2.84 7.42 -4.45
C ASN A 180 -3.02 6.45 -5.63
N SER A 181 -2.80 5.16 -5.41
CA SER A 181 -3.14 4.11 -6.38
C SER A 181 -4.40 3.38 -5.93
N LEU A 182 -5.27 3.09 -6.90
CA LEU A 182 -6.49 2.30 -6.72
C LEU A 182 -6.19 0.81 -6.83
#